data_11aec0f0a5b4f7cee2643f22cc5f29cc
#
_entry.id   11aec0f0a5b4f7cee2643f22cc5f29cc
#
_cell.length_a   1.000
_cell.length_b   1.000
_cell.length_c   1.000
_cell.angle_alpha   90.00
_cell.angle_beta   90.00
_cell.angle_gamma   90.00
#
_symmetry.space_group_name_H-M   'P 1'
#
loop_
_entity.id
_entity.type
_entity.pdbx_description
1 polymer ?
#
loop_
_entity_poly.entity_id
_entity_poly.type
_entity_poly.pdbx_seq_one_letter_code
_entity_poly.pdbx_strand_id
1 'polypeptide(L)'
;MTAATVGSREKQSPESGVDLWLRLVMIWHVILGLGSLGGIAYVWAGADLANWVKILVSVALGLTAVASIVAVNDINGRKHRGRTISLAVNYLGFLVAFFGSLHRIGVFTGIDSLADSFLQGLPFLILVFAGFFIGTLTDRYQKPATQRALKQTSKAMMIVAGIAFLLAVGIHNGILVLLGKLTNPVILLMVVVTAVFGLMLWAMWRQPSAEAMNATNADNEMLSGYLFLSPNLLGFLFFFAGPLLLSLYVSFTNWDAFGTKDWVGLANYGRIVNIDVARLNTITQLASEAIDVTVYDELTRFEIFGKSYIVGAQDKLFWLSLRNTLTFVLLSVPLSVIPALFLSNLLNSKIAGMKFFRAVYFLPSVAAVVGIALVWQWLFNATIGYINYFITVMVNFLNSLGGSFFDPQIRWLSDSNTALLAVVIVAAWQWMGFNTVLFLAGLQNIPRSLYEAATVDGANSWQQFWKVTLPLLAPTTFFVITTTTIQAMQIFEQVFILIPTNPAGPNNSTLTLVLYLYQKGFQRFEQGYASAIAWVLFVIIFGATLFQFQRQRASGSSYDA
;
A
#
# COMPACT_ATOMS: atom_id res chain seq x y z
N MET A 1 -42.66 12.93 -72.12
CA MET A 1 -42.53 11.46 -71.94
C MET A 1 -41.09 11.10 -71.98
N THR A 2 -40.49 10.76 -70.86
CA THR A 2 -39.45 9.75 -70.66
C THR A 2 -39.11 9.75 -69.17
N ALA A 3 -39.66 8.77 -68.47
CA ALA A 3 -39.39 8.48 -67.07
C ALA A 3 -38.03 7.84 -66.94
N ALA A 4 -37.10 8.50 -66.23
CA ALA A 4 -35.83 7.88 -65.81
C ALA A 4 -36.09 7.01 -64.58
N THR A 5 -35.94 5.72 -64.72
CA THR A 5 -35.90 4.71 -63.66
C THR A 5 -34.70 4.96 -62.78
N VAL A 6 -34.93 5.50 -61.60
CA VAL A 6 -33.96 5.57 -60.52
C VAL A 6 -33.84 4.18 -59.93
N GLY A 7 -32.72 3.49 -60.24
CA GLY A 7 -32.36 2.19 -59.65
C GLY A 7 -32.22 2.36 -58.13
N SER A 8 -33.09 1.67 -57.40
CA SER A 8 -33.00 1.50 -55.97
C SER A 8 -31.74 0.72 -55.64
N ARG A 9 -30.65 1.39 -55.23
CA ARG A 9 -29.61 0.75 -54.47
C ARG A 9 -30.27 0.24 -53.18
N GLU A 10 -30.46 -1.05 -53.08
CA GLU A 10 -30.73 -1.71 -51.81
C GLU A 10 -29.68 -1.27 -50.81
N LYS A 11 -30.06 -0.40 -49.86
CA LYS A 11 -29.29 -0.22 -48.63
C LYS A 11 -29.25 -1.56 -47.94
N GLN A 12 -28.12 -2.29 -48.05
CA GLN A 12 -27.88 -3.42 -47.17
C GLN A 12 -28.19 -2.94 -45.76
N SER A 13 -29.19 -3.56 -45.13
CA SER A 13 -29.70 -3.16 -43.84
C SER A 13 -28.55 -3.24 -42.83
N PRO A 14 -28.33 -2.24 -41.97
CA PRO A 14 -27.29 -2.25 -40.93
C PRO A 14 -27.41 -3.49 -40.02
N GLU A 15 -28.57 -4.12 -39.91
CA GLU A 15 -28.88 -5.30 -39.12
C GLU A 15 -28.08 -6.53 -39.51
N SER A 16 -27.83 -6.78 -40.81
CA SER A 16 -27.10 -8.00 -41.27
C SER A 16 -25.65 -8.04 -40.78
N GLY A 17 -25.00 -6.91 -40.67
CA GLY A 17 -23.59 -6.81 -40.20
C GLY A 17 -23.44 -7.02 -38.69
N VAL A 18 -24.39 -6.57 -37.88
CA VAL A 18 -24.39 -6.75 -36.42
C VAL A 18 -24.62 -8.22 -36.07
N ASP A 19 -25.56 -8.87 -36.72
CA ASP A 19 -25.87 -10.30 -36.51
C ASP A 19 -24.68 -11.20 -36.82
N LEU A 20 -23.89 -10.88 -37.84
CA LEU A 20 -22.67 -11.59 -38.14
C LEU A 20 -21.67 -11.51 -36.99
N TRP A 21 -21.44 -10.30 -36.44
CA TRP A 21 -20.52 -10.10 -35.32
C TRP A 21 -21.01 -10.80 -34.06
N LEU A 22 -22.28 -10.77 -33.75
CA LEU A 22 -22.84 -11.50 -32.60
C LEU A 22 -22.64 -13.01 -32.73
N ARG A 23 -22.83 -13.57 -33.93
CA ARG A 23 -22.58 -15.01 -34.23
C ARG A 23 -21.09 -15.35 -34.06
N LEU A 24 -20.18 -14.50 -34.57
CA LEU A 24 -18.73 -14.69 -34.40
C LEU A 24 -18.33 -14.69 -32.95
N VAL A 25 -18.88 -13.77 -32.16
CA VAL A 25 -18.63 -13.70 -30.69
C VAL A 25 -19.17 -14.95 -29.99
N MET A 26 -20.35 -15.45 -30.36
CA MET A 26 -20.90 -16.70 -29.80
C MET A 26 -20.00 -17.89 -30.10
N ILE A 27 -19.56 -18.03 -31.36
CA ILE A 27 -18.62 -19.10 -31.78
C ILE A 27 -17.32 -19.00 -30.99
N TRP A 28 -16.79 -17.79 -30.84
CA TRP A 28 -15.59 -17.52 -30.03
C TRP A 28 -15.76 -17.97 -28.57
N HIS A 29 -16.88 -17.65 -27.94
CA HIS A 29 -17.15 -18.10 -26.57
C HIS A 29 -17.31 -19.62 -26.45
N VAL A 30 -17.85 -20.30 -27.46
CA VAL A 30 -17.88 -21.77 -27.49
C VAL A 30 -16.45 -22.34 -27.55
N ILE A 31 -15.60 -21.79 -28.42
CA ILE A 31 -14.18 -22.19 -28.52
C ILE A 31 -13.47 -21.93 -27.19
N LEU A 32 -13.69 -20.78 -26.57
CA LEU A 32 -13.10 -20.38 -25.29
C LEU A 32 -13.55 -21.29 -24.14
N GLY A 33 -14.83 -21.62 -24.09
CA GLY A 33 -15.38 -22.54 -23.09
C GLY A 33 -14.78 -23.94 -23.21
N LEU A 34 -14.76 -24.52 -24.43
CA LEU A 34 -14.14 -25.82 -24.68
C LEU A 34 -12.64 -25.81 -24.44
N GLY A 35 -11.93 -24.74 -24.86
CA GLY A 35 -10.51 -24.56 -24.63
C GLY A 35 -10.18 -24.45 -23.14
N SER A 36 -11.04 -23.81 -22.36
CA SER A 36 -10.87 -23.69 -20.89
C SER A 36 -11.03 -25.07 -20.22
N LEU A 37 -12.01 -25.88 -20.63
CA LEU A 37 -12.18 -27.24 -20.12
C LEU A 37 -10.99 -28.13 -20.49
N GLY A 38 -10.52 -28.07 -21.75
CA GLY A 38 -9.31 -28.75 -22.20
C GLY A 38 -8.06 -28.30 -21.43
N GLY A 39 -7.96 -27.01 -21.12
CA GLY A 39 -6.91 -26.43 -20.29
C GLY A 39 -6.89 -26.99 -18.86
N ILE A 40 -8.06 -27.18 -18.24
CA ILE A 40 -8.17 -27.83 -16.93
C ILE A 40 -7.64 -29.27 -17.01
N ALA A 41 -8.06 -30.03 -18.01
CA ALA A 41 -7.58 -31.40 -18.19
C ALA A 41 -6.06 -31.47 -18.39
N TYR A 42 -5.48 -30.56 -19.18
CA TYR A 42 -4.03 -30.45 -19.39
C TYR A 42 -3.27 -30.11 -18.10
N VAL A 43 -3.78 -29.17 -17.30
CA VAL A 43 -3.17 -28.77 -16.03
C VAL A 43 -3.03 -29.93 -15.05
N TRP A 44 -4.01 -30.84 -15.03
CA TRP A 44 -3.97 -32.01 -14.15
C TRP A 44 -3.23 -33.22 -14.74
N ALA A 45 -3.24 -33.38 -16.05
CA ALA A 45 -2.63 -34.55 -16.72
C ALA A 45 -1.13 -34.34 -17.04
N GLY A 46 -0.71 -33.12 -17.38
CA GLY A 46 0.64 -32.89 -17.94
C GLY A 46 1.42 -31.72 -17.42
N ALA A 47 0.83 -30.81 -16.64
CA ALA A 47 1.57 -29.65 -16.16
C ALA A 47 2.35 -29.97 -14.86
N ASP A 48 3.66 -29.66 -14.86
CA ASP A 48 4.49 -29.70 -13.66
C ASP A 48 4.33 -28.40 -12.84
N LEU A 49 3.23 -28.31 -12.11
CA LEU A 49 2.85 -27.18 -11.29
C LEU A 49 2.51 -27.66 -9.88
N ALA A 50 2.77 -26.82 -8.88
CA ALA A 50 2.33 -27.09 -7.51
C ALA A 50 0.80 -27.22 -7.44
N ASN A 51 0.28 -28.11 -6.59
CA ASN A 51 -1.17 -28.43 -6.53
C ASN A 51 -2.05 -27.20 -6.29
N TRP A 52 -1.61 -26.26 -5.45
CA TRP A 52 -2.34 -25.02 -5.21
C TRP A 52 -2.45 -24.14 -6.47
N VAL A 53 -1.40 -24.10 -7.31
CA VAL A 53 -1.42 -23.39 -8.61
C VAL A 53 -2.37 -24.09 -9.56
N LYS A 54 -2.35 -25.45 -9.62
CA LYS A 54 -3.30 -26.22 -10.43
C LYS A 54 -4.75 -25.90 -10.05
N ILE A 55 -5.05 -25.81 -8.76
CA ILE A 55 -6.37 -25.43 -8.26
C ILE A 55 -6.75 -24.02 -8.72
N LEU A 56 -5.89 -23.03 -8.51
CA LEU A 56 -6.16 -21.63 -8.90
C LEU A 56 -6.41 -21.50 -10.40
N VAL A 57 -5.55 -22.11 -11.23
CA VAL A 57 -5.71 -22.10 -12.69
C VAL A 57 -6.99 -22.80 -13.09
N SER A 58 -7.32 -23.94 -12.46
CA SER A 58 -8.57 -24.67 -12.75
C SER A 58 -9.81 -23.87 -12.37
N VAL A 59 -9.79 -23.14 -11.27
CA VAL A 59 -10.89 -22.25 -10.87
C VAL A 59 -11.05 -21.12 -11.89
N ALA A 60 -9.95 -20.45 -12.29
CA ALA A 60 -10.00 -19.38 -13.27
C ALA A 60 -10.54 -19.86 -14.64
N LEU A 61 -10.05 -21.00 -15.12
CA LEU A 61 -10.53 -21.61 -16.36
C LEU A 61 -11.98 -22.06 -16.24
N GLY A 62 -12.38 -22.65 -15.10
CA GLY A 62 -13.77 -23.04 -14.83
C GLY A 62 -14.73 -21.85 -14.83
N LEU A 63 -14.36 -20.75 -14.19
CA LEU A 63 -15.12 -19.50 -14.23
C LEU A 63 -15.23 -18.96 -15.67
N THR A 64 -14.15 -19.02 -16.46
CA THR A 64 -14.15 -18.61 -17.86
C THR A 64 -15.07 -19.49 -18.71
N ALA A 65 -15.07 -20.81 -18.50
CA ALA A 65 -15.97 -21.72 -19.18
C ALA A 65 -17.44 -21.43 -18.85
N VAL A 66 -17.79 -21.29 -17.58
CA VAL A 66 -19.14 -20.95 -17.13
C VAL A 66 -19.58 -19.60 -17.69
N ALA A 67 -18.75 -18.58 -17.57
CA ALA A 67 -19.02 -17.23 -18.07
C ALA A 67 -19.24 -17.27 -19.61
N SER A 68 -18.46 -18.05 -20.34
CA SER A 68 -18.61 -18.22 -21.80
C SER A 68 -19.94 -18.89 -22.18
N ILE A 69 -20.35 -19.92 -21.45
CA ILE A 69 -21.65 -20.57 -21.67
C ILE A 69 -22.80 -19.60 -21.42
N VAL A 70 -22.74 -18.86 -20.31
CA VAL A 70 -23.75 -17.85 -19.98
C VAL A 70 -23.76 -16.72 -21.00
N ALA A 71 -22.58 -16.27 -21.46
CA ALA A 71 -22.47 -15.27 -22.52
C ALA A 71 -23.16 -15.72 -23.82
N VAL A 72 -22.91 -16.95 -24.28
CA VAL A 72 -23.55 -17.50 -25.49
C VAL A 72 -25.08 -17.50 -25.35
N ASN A 73 -25.59 -17.99 -24.22
CA ASN A 73 -27.04 -18.07 -23.99
C ASN A 73 -27.69 -16.67 -23.95
N ASP A 74 -27.04 -15.71 -23.24
CA ASP A 74 -27.59 -14.35 -23.10
C ASP A 74 -27.41 -13.53 -24.38
N ILE A 75 -26.33 -13.73 -25.16
CA ILE A 75 -26.15 -13.10 -26.48
C ILE A 75 -27.22 -13.63 -27.47
N ASN A 76 -27.47 -14.91 -27.48
CA ASN A 76 -28.52 -15.50 -28.30
C ASN A 76 -29.92 -14.94 -27.92
N GLY A 77 -30.15 -14.75 -26.64
CA GLY A 77 -31.37 -14.11 -26.11
C GLY A 77 -31.39 -12.57 -26.18
N ARG A 78 -30.39 -11.95 -26.77
CA ARG A 78 -30.22 -10.46 -26.90
C ARG A 78 -30.35 -9.70 -25.58
N LYS A 79 -29.81 -10.28 -24.49
CA LYS A 79 -29.82 -9.67 -23.18
C LYS A 79 -28.54 -8.82 -22.95
N HIS A 80 -28.67 -7.62 -22.39
CA HIS A 80 -27.54 -6.73 -22.06
C HIS A 80 -26.46 -7.42 -21.19
N ARG A 81 -26.87 -8.34 -20.28
CA ARG A 81 -25.98 -9.13 -19.43
C ARG A 81 -24.99 -9.96 -20.27
N GLY A 82 -25.41 -10.53 -21.40
CA GLY A 82 -24.52 -11.29 -22.29
C GLY A 82 -23.39 -10.42 -22.85
N ARG A 83 -23.70 -9.14 -23.20
CA ARG A 83 -22.69 -8.17 -23.62
C ARG A 83 -21.70 -7.86 -22.50
N THR A 84 -22.17 -7.61 -21.30
CA THR A 84 -21.32 -7.32 -20.13
C THR A 84 -20.37 -8.46 -19.79
N ILE A 85 -20.88 -9.69 -19.76
CA ILE A 85 -20.05 -10.90 -19.51
C ILE A 85 -19.04 -11.08 -20.62
N SER A 86 -19.45 -10.97 -21.88
CA SER A 86 -18.56 -11.09 -23.03
C SER A 86 -17.44 -10.06 -23.00
N LEU A 87 -17.75 -8.80 -22.71
CA LEU A 87 -16.75 -7.74 -22.56
C LEU A 87 -15.76 -8.06 -21.42
N ALA A 88 -16.25 -8.49 -20.26
CA ALA A 88 -15.39 -8.83 -19.13
C ALA A 88 -14.44 -10.00 -19.44
N VAL A 89 -14.97 -11.09 -20.01
CA VAL A 89 -14.17 -12.28 -20.39
C VAL A 89 -13.12 -11.91 -21.45
N ASN A 90 -13.52 -11.20 -22.50
CA ASN A 90 -12.60 -10.81 -23.56
C ASN A 90 -11.56 -9.77 -23.08
N TYR A 91 -11.91 -8.86 -22.18
CA TYR A 91 -10.97 -7.90 -21.61
C TYR A 91 -9.90 -8.59 -20.75
N LEU A 92 -10.30 -9.48 -19.84
CA LEU A 92 -9.35 -10.24 -19.02
C LEU A 92 -8.50 -11.18 -19.89
N GLY A 93 -9.12 -11.88 -20.86
CA GLY A 93 -8.42 -12.71 -21.82
C GLY A 93 -7.41 -11.93 -22.67
N PHE A 94 -7.78 -10.73 -23.12
CA PHE A 94 -6.89 -9.82 -23.83
C PHE A 94 -5.68 -9.45 -22.98
N LEU A 95 -5.88 -9.05 -21.72
CA LEU A 95 -4.78 -8.68 -20.84
C LEU A 95 -3.83 -9.85 -20.60
N VAL A 96 -4.35 -11.04 -20.28
CA VAL A 96 -3.53 -12.24 -20.05
C VAL A 96 -2.74 -12.62 -21.32
N ALA A 97 -3.39 -12.64 -22.47
CA ALA A 97 -2.74 -12.96 -23.75
C ALA A 97 -1.73 -11.88 -24.15
N PHE A 98 -2.03 -10.60 -23.96
CA PHE A 98 -1.16 -9.47 -24.26
C PHE A 98 0.10 -9.48 -23.40
N PHE A 99 -0.03 -9.51 -22.09
CA PHE A 99 1.13 -9.54 -21.17
C PHE A 99 1.91 -10.85 -21.30
N GLY A 100 1.24 -11.97 -21.53
CA GLY A 100 1.89 -13.25 -21.84
C GLY A 100 2.70 -13.20 -23.13
N SER A 101 2.18 -12.55 -24.18
CA SER A 101 2.89 -12.30 -25.43
C SER A 101 4.11 -11.44 -25.20
N LEU A 102 3.99 -10.32 -24.48
CA LEU A 102 5.09 -9.43 -24.13
C LEU A 102 6.20 -10.13 -23.33
N HIS A 103 5.81 -10.99 -22.39
CA HIS A 103 6.75 -11.79 -21.61
C HIS A 103 7.53 -12.77 -22.51
N ARG A 104 6.84 -13.52 -23.36
CA ARG A 104 7.47 -14.49 -24.28
C ARG A 104 8.36 -13.82 -25.33
N ILE A 105 7.98 -12.65 -25.80
CA ILE A 105 8.81 -11.82 -26.69
C ILE A 105 10.06 -11.34 -25.96
N GLY A 106 10.03 -11.21 -24.63
CA GLY A 106 11.12 -10.73 -23.79
C GLY A 106 11.14 -9.21 -23.62
N VAL A 107 9.97 -8.55 -23.73
CA VAL A 107 9.88 -7.09 -23.55
C VAL A 107 10.30 -6.70 -22.14
N PHE A 108 9.90 -7.47 -21.13
CA PHE A 108 10.23 -7.17 -19.72
C PHE A 108 11.72 -7.31 -19.42
N THR A 109 12.38 -8.34 -19.98
CA THR A 109 13.86 -8.48 -19.88
C THR A 109 14.60 -7.43 -20.71
N GLY A 110 13.98 -6.96 -21.80
CA GLY A 110 14.50 -5.86 -22.62
C GLY A 110 14.47 -4.50 -21.91
N ILE A 111 13.52 -4.29 -21.00
CA ILE A 111 13.45 -3.06 -20.19
C ILE A 111 14.68 -2.93 -19.28
N ASP A 112 15.16 -4.02 -18.69
CA ASP A 112 16.37 -4.01 -17.85
C ASP A 112 17.60 -3.60 -18.67
N SER A 113 17.75 -4.16 -19.89
CA SER A 113 18.86 -3.78 -20.79
C SER A 113 18.75 -2.34 -21.32
N LEU A 114 17.53 -1.82 -21.48
CA LEU A 114 17.30 -0.41 -21.80
C LEU A 114 17.69 0.51 -20.63
N ALA A 115 17.44 0.10 -19.38
CA ALA A 115 17.86 0.86 -18.21
C ALA A 115 19.39 0.99 -18.13
N ASP A 116 20.12 -0.08 -18.40
CA ASP A 116 21.59 -0.05 -18.46
C ASP A 116 22.13 0.83 -19.59
N SER A 117 21.44 0.86 -20.74
CA SER A 117 21.80 1.67 -21.90
C SER A 117 21.35 3.13 -21.78
N PHE A 118 20.46 3.45 -20.83
CA PHE A 118 19.87 4.79 -20.68
C PHE A 118 20.93 5.87 -20.45
N LEU A 119 21.97 5.57 -19.68
CA LEU A 119 23.08 6.49 -19.41
C LEU A 119 23.81 6.91 -20.68
N GLN A 120 23.88 6.04 -21.70
CA GLN A 120 24.50 6.35 -22.98
C GLN A 120 23.67 7.36 -23.81
N GLY A 121 22.35 7.34 -23.61
CA GLY A 121 21.43 8.29 -24.24
C GLY A 121 21.35 9.65 -23.52
N LEU A 122 21.78 9.76 -22.27
CA LEU A 122 21.58 10.93 -21.43
C LEU A 122 22.10 12.25 -22.03
N PRO A 123 23.26 12.31 -22.71
CA PRO A 123 23.72 13.53 -23.39
C PRO A 123 22.73 14.04 -24.44
N PHE A 124 22.09 13.13 -25.20
CA PHE A 124 21.11 13.50 -26.21
C PHE A 124 19.79 13.97 -25.58
N LEU A 125 19.41 13.41 -24.42
CA LEU A 125 18.25 13.88 -23.66
C LEU A 125 18.46 15.33 -23.19
N ILE A 126 19.67 15.67 -22.73
CA ILE A 126 20.04 17.05 -22.38
C ILE A 126 19.87 17.98 -23.57
N LEU A 127 20.25 17.54 -24.77
CA LEU A 127 20.06 18.33 -26.01
C LEU A 127 18.55 18.49 -26.35
N VAL A 128 17.71 17.50 -26.09
CA VAL A 128 16.26 17.64 -26.24
C VAL A 128 15.73 18.74 -25.32
N PHE A 129 16.13 18.73 -24.03
CA PHE A 129 15.77 19.78 -23.09
C PHE A 129 16.31 21.15 -23.49
N ALA A 130 17.55 21.23 -23.98
CA ALA A 130 18.10 22.49 -24.50
C ALA A 130 17.30 23.00 -25.70
N GLY A 131 16.90 22.11 -26.62
CA GLY A 131 16.00 22.44 -27.73
C GLY A 131 14.65 22.97 -27.25
N PHE A 132 14.05 22.33 -26.25
CA PHE A 132 12.81 22.81 -25.63
C PHE A 132 12.98 24.21 -25.01
N PHE A 133 14.09 24.43 -24.30
CA PHE A 133 14.40 25.73 -23.71
C PHE A 133 14.58 26.85 -24.77
N ILE A 134 15.25 26.54 -25.89
CA ILE A 134 15.33 27.47 -27.03
C ILE A 134 13.96 27.81 -27.57
N GLY A 135 13.04 26.84 -27.61
CA GLY A 135 11.63 27.04 -27.98
C GLY A 135 10.90 28.03 -27.10
N THR A 136 11.12 27.98 -25.77
CA THR A 136 10.48 28.91 -24.83
C THR A 136 11.01 30.33 -24.92
N LEU A 137 12.24 30.52 -25.46
CA LEU A 137 12.79 31.86 -25.68
C LEU A 137 12.17 32.56 -26.88
N THR A 138 11.44 31.87 -27.73
CA THR A 138 10.83 32.43 -28.96
C THR A 138 9.91 33.61 -28.66
N ASP A 139 9.17 33.54 -27.55
CA ASP A 139 8.18 34.58 -27.16
C ASP A 139 8.85 35.88 -26.67
N ARG A 140 10.15 35.85 -26.38
CA ARG A 140 10.90 37.04 -25.92
C ARG A 140 11.37 37.94 -27.07
N TYR A 141 11.32 37.45 -28.30
CA TYR A 141 11.81 38.19 -29.47
C TYR A 141 10.66 38.77 -30.28
N GLN A 142 10.73 40.06 -30.65
CA GLN A 142 9.66 40.75 -31.38
C GLN A 142 9.77 40.61 -32.93
N LYS A 143 10.95 40.23 -33.47
CA LYS A 143 11.16 40.12 -34.93
C LYS A 143 10.61 38.78 -35.43
N PRO A 144 9.63 38.77 -36.41
CA PRO A 144 9.01 37.54 -36.92
C PRO A 144 10.00 36.55 -37.57
N ALA A 145 11.04 37.05 -38.23
CA ALA A 145 12.07 36.20 -38.83
C ALA A 145 12.88 35.47 -37.77
N THR A 146 13.27 36.12 -36.66
CA THR A 146 14.01 35.54 -35.55
C THR A 146 13.17 34.51 -34.80
N GLN A 147 11.87 34.78 -34.61
CA GLN A 147 10.93 33.83 -34.00
C GLN A 147 10.81 32.55 -34.82
N ARG A 148 10.66 32.66 -36.16
CA ARG A 148 10.58 31.51 -37.06
C ARG A 148 11.88 30.69 -37.04
N ALA A 149 13.04 31.33 -37.10
CA ALA A 149 14.33 30.68 -37.05
C ALA A 149 14.52 29.90 -35.72
N LEU A 150 14.28 30.56 -34.58
CA LEU A 150 14.37 29.92 -33.26
C LEU A 150 13.42 28.74 -33.13
N LYS A 151 12.17 28.86 -33.59
CA LYS A 151 11.16 27.79 -33.53
C LYS A 151 11.56 26.60 -34.42
N GLN A 152 12.13 26.87 -35.61
CA GLN A 152 12.64 25.82 -36.49
C GLN A 152 13.87 25.12 -35.93
N THR A 153 14.83 25.87 -35.37
CA THR A 153 16.04 25.33 -34.72
C THR A 153 15.68 24.49 -33.50
N SER A 154 14.78 24.99 -32.63
CA SER A 154 14.25 24.24 -31.50
C SER A 154 13.64 22.90 -31.92
N LYS A 155 12.75 22.94 -32.93
CA LYS A 155 12.08 21.76 -33.46
C LYS A 155 13.05 20.75 -34.10
N ALA A 156 13.99 21.24 -34.92
CA ALA A 156 15.01 20.41 -35.53
C ALA A 156 15.92 19.77 -34.47
N MET A 157 16.38 20.56 -33.49
CA MET A 157 17.21 20.08 -32.39
C MET A 157 16.51 19.01 -31.55
N MET A 158 15.25 19.21 -31.17
CA MET A 158 14.47 18.21 -30.41
C MET A 158 14.28 16.91 -31.21
N ILE A 159 13.99 17.01 -32.54
CA ILE A 159 13.79 15.82 -33.38
C ILE A 159 15.11 15.06 -33.56
N VAL A 160 16.20 15.75 -33.93
CA VAL A 160 17.51 15.10 -34.16
C VAL A 160 18.06 14.51 -32.87
N ALA A 161 18.01 15.26 -31.77
CA ALA A 161 18.46 14.76 -30.47
C ALA A 161 17.57 13.64 -29.94
N GLY A 162 16.26 13.70 -30.17
CA GLY A 162 15.34 12.61 -29.81
C GLY A 162 15.62 11.32 -30.59
N ILE A 163 15.87 11.40 -31.90
CA ILE A 163 16.28 10.24 -32.72
C ILE A 163 17.63 9.70 -32.25
N ALA A 164 18.61 10.58 -32.00
CA ALA A 164 19.93 10.19 -31.53
C ALA A 164 19.86 9.52 -30.15
N PHE A 165 18.98 10.00 -29.26
CA PHE A 165 18.66 9.34 -27.96
C PHE A 165 18.14 7.92 -28.17
N LEU A 166 17.11 7.73 -29.01
CA LEU A 166 16.52 6.43 -29.29
C LEU A 166 17.53 5.44 -29.88
N LEU A 167 18.43 5.93 -30.77
CA LEU A 167 19.50 5.11 -31.33
C LEU A 167 20.59 4.77 -30.31
N ALA A 168 20.98 5.72 -29.47
CA ALA A 168 22.00 5.51 -28.43
C ALA A 168 21.53 4.55 -27.35
N VAL A 169 20.23 4.58 -26.97
CA VAL A 169 19.62 3.63 -26.04
C VAL A 169 19.40 2.24 -26.68
N GLY A 170 19.59 2.10 -28.01
CA GLY A 170 19.54 0.79 -28.67
C GLY A 170 18.13 0.31 -29.02
N ILE A 171 17.12 1.18 -29.04
CA ILE A 171 15.71 0.80 -29.35
C ILE A 171 15.60 0.11 -30.72
N HIS A 172 16.41 0.53 -31.73
CA HIS A 172 16.43 -0.11 -33.03
C HIS A 172 16.83 -1.59 -32.98
N ASN A 173 17.80 -1.95 -32.13
CA ASN A 173 18.19 -3.34 -31.92
C ASN A 173 17.05 -4.14 -31.24
N GLY A 174 16.36 -3.53 -30.27
CA GLY A 174 15.19 -4.12 -29.66
C GLY A 174 14.08 -4.44 -30.66
N ILE A 175 13.79 -3.53 -31.61
CA ILE A 175 12.80 -3.74 -32.66
C ILE A 175 13.21 -4.90 -33.59
N LEU A 176 14.47 -5.01 -33.98
CA LEU A 176 14.97 -6.10 -34.82
C LEU A 176 14.87 -7.46 -34.14
N VAL A 177 15.21 -7.53 -32.84
CA VAL A 177 15.05 -8.75 -32.04
C VAL A 177 13.57 -9.13 -31.92
N LEU A 178 12.69 -8.17 -31.75
CA LEU A 178 11.24 -8.34 -31.67
C LEU A 178 10.68 -8.94 -32.96
N LEU A 179 11.07 -8.38 -34.10
CA LEU A 179 10.68 -8.88 -35.42
C LEU A 179 11.21 -10.31 -35.66
N GLY A 180 12.43 -10.60 -35.25
CA GLY A 180 13.02 -11.93 -35.33
C GLY A 180 12.26 -12.97 -34.47
N LYS A 181 11.77 -12.57 -33.30
CA LYS A 181 10.98 -13.49 -32.43
C LYS A 181 9.57 -13.79 -32.95
N LEU A 182 8.99 -12.93 -33.77
CA LEU A 182 7.69 -13.18 -34.41
C LEU A 182 7.72 -14.33 -35.42
N THR A 183 8.88 -14.83 -35.83
CA THR A 183 9.00 -16.04 -36.64
C THR A 183 8.71 -17.33 -35.85
N ASN A 184 8.71 -17.26 -34.49
CA ASN A 184 8.37 -18.40 -33.67
C ASN A 184 6.86 -18.66 -33.71
N PRO A 185 6.39 -19.88 -34.10
CA PRO A 185 4.96 -20.15 -34.26
C PRO A 185 4.16 -20.03 -32.97
N VAL A 186 4.76 -20.29 -31.80
CA VAL A 186 4.09 -20.15 -30.51
C VAL A 186 3.85 -18.67 -30.20
N ILE A 187 4.83 -17.80 -30.42
CA ILE A 187 4.70 -16.36 -30.21
C ILE A 187 3.68 -15.77 -31.19
N LEU A 188 3.74 -16.18 -32.46
CA LEU A 188 2.77 -15.77 -33.47
C LEU A 188 1.34 -16.17 -33.06
N LEU A 189 1.15 -17.40 -32.60
CA LEU A 189 -0.15 -17.87 -32.08
C LEU A 189 -0.65 -17.00 -30.91
N MET A 190 0.22 -16.67 -29.96
CA MET A 190 -0.16 -15.83 -28.82
C MET A 190 -0.55 -14.41 -29.27
N VAL A 191 0.15 -13.84 -30.24
CA VAL A 191 -0.18 -12.52 -30.81
C VAL A 191 -1.52 -12.58 -31.54
N VAL A 192 -1.78 -13.66 -32.32
CA VAL A 192 -3.07 -13.86 -32.99
C VAL A 192 -4.19 -13.99 -31.97
N VAL A 193 -4.01 -14.78 -30.91
CA VAL A 193 -5.01 -14.93 -29.83
C VAL A 193 -5.28 -13.58 -29.16
N THR A 194 -4.25 -12.79 -28.90
CA THR A 194 -4.40 -11.42 -28.38
C THR A 194 -5.23 -10.56 -29.32
N ALA A 195 -4.94 -10.61 -30.62
CA ALA A 195 -5.67 -9.86 -31.64
C ALA A 195 -7.15 -10.29 -31.71
N VAL A 196 -7.44 -11.59 -31.59
CA VAL A 196 -8.81 -12.10 -31.58
C VAL A 196 -9.57 -11.60 -30.36
N PHE A 197 -8.98 -11.64 -29.15
CA PHE A 197 -9.61 -11.07 -27.96
C PHE A 197 -9.90 -9.57 -28.14
N GLY A 198 -8.93 -8.81 -28.69
CA GLY A 198 -9.11 -7.39 -28.99
C GLY A 198 -10.24 -7.13 -30.01
N LEU A 199 -10.34 -7.97 -31.04
CA LEU A 199 -11.39 -7.88 -32.05
C LEU A 199 -12.78 -8.17 -31.45
N MET A 200 -12.90 -9.20 -30.60
CA MET A 200 -14.15 -9.53 -29.92
C MET A 200 -14.57 -8.45 -28.91
N LEU A 201 -13.60 -7.86 -28.20
CA LEU A 201 -13.82 -6.67 -27.37
C LEU A 201 -14.40 -5.52 -28.19
N TRP A 202 -13.72 -5.17 -29.28
CA TRP A 202 -14.18 -4.10 -30.17
C TRP A 202 -15.55 -4.37 -30.76
N ALA A 203 -15.83 -5.62 -31.17
CA ALA A 203 -17.12 -6.01 -31.72
C ALA A 203 -18.28 -5.81 -30.72
N MET A 204 -18.04 -6.14 -29.44
CA MET A 204 -19.08 -6.01 -28.39
C MET A 204 -19.15 -4.60 -27.78
N TRP A 205 -18.07 -3.80 -27.90
CA TRP A 205 -18.04 -2.43 -27.38
C TRP A 205 -18.85 -1.45 -28.22
N ARG A 206 -18.94 -1.67 -29.55
CA ARG A 206 -19.60 -0.76 -30.50
C ARG A 206 -21.06 -0.50 -30.14
N GLN A 207 -21.52 0.72 -30.47
CA GLN A 207 -22.91 1.15 -30.25
C GLN A 207 -23.95 0.23 -30.93
N PRO A 208 -23.79 -0.22 -32.18
CA PRO A 208 -24.75 -1.14 -32.81
C PRO A 208 -24.91 -2.46 -32.05
N SER A 209 -23.84 -2.99 -31.45
CA SER A 209 -23.92 -4.20 -30.62
C SER A 209 -24.60 -3.91 -29.28
N ALA A 210 -24.42 -2.71 -28.71
CA ALA A 210 -25.11 -2.28 -27.49
C ALA A 210 -26.64 -2.21 -27.73
N GLU A 211 -27.04 -1.57 -28.81
CA GLU A 211 -28.45 -1.43 -29.21
C GLU A 211 -29.11 -2.78 -29.51
N ALA A 212 -28.40 -3.65 -30.27
CA ALA A 212 -28.88 -5.02 -30.57
C ALA A 212 -29.05 -5.90 -29.32
N MET A 213 -28.35 -5.58 -28.24
CA MET A 213 -28.40 -6.30 -26.94
C MET A 213 -29.29 -5.59 -25.92
N ASN A 214 -30.09 -4.61 -26.32
CA ASN A 214 -30.99 -3.83 -25.46
C ASN A 214 -30.26 -3.16 -24.26
N ALA A 215 -29.02 -2.71 -24.48
CA ALA A 215 -28.27 -2.02 -23.44
C ALA A 215 -28.74 -0.58 -23.29
N THR A 216 -28.94 -0.16 -22.05
CA THR A 216 -29.30 1.22 -21.70
C THR A 216 -28.09 2.15 -21.64
N ASN A 217 -28.31 3.47 -21.60
CA ASN A 217 -27.22 4.43 -21.37
C ASN A 217 -26.54 4.20 -20.02
N ALA A 218 -27.30 3.85 -18.98
CA ALA A 218 -26.76 3.52 -17.67
C ALA A 218 -25.82 2.29 -17.71
N ASP A 219 -26.16 1.25 -18.50
CA ASP A 219 -25.28 0.10 -18.70
C ASP A 219 -23.96 0.49 -19.40
N ASN A 220 -24.01 1.40 -20.36
CA ASN A 220 -22.83 1.89 -21.06
C ASN A 220 -21.94 2.76 -20.14
N GLU A 221 -22.53 3.60 -19.31
CA GLU A 221 -21.81 4.39 -18.30
C GLU A 221 -21.16 3.48 -17.25
N MET A 222 -21.88 2.48 -16.75
CA MET A 222 -21.37 1.49 -15.80
C MET A 222 -20.17 0.72 -16.37
N LEU A 223 -20.26 0.25 -17.63
CA LEU A 223 -19.15 -0.46 -18.31
C LEU A 223 -17.95 0.47 -18.50
N SER A 224 -18.18 1.73 -18.87
CA SER A 224 -17.10 2.72 -18.96
C SER A 224 -16.45 2.96 -17.62
N GLY A 225 -17.24 3.06 -16.54
CA GLY A 225 -16.74 3.17 -15.18
C GLY A 225 -15.86 1.99 -14.77
N TYR A 226 -16.30 0.77 -15.05
CA TYR A 226 -15.48 -0.44 -14.79
C TYR A 226 -14.19 -0.46 -15.61
N LEU A 227 -14.22 -0.04 -16.87
CA LEU A 227 -13.03 0.01 -17.71
C LEU A 227 -12.00 1.01 -17.15
N PHE A 228 -12.43 2.21 -16.74
CA PHE A 228 -11.54 3.20 -16.12
C PHE A 228 -11.01 2.74 -14.75
N LEU A 229 -11.81 2.02 -13.97
CA LEU A 229 -11.41 1.50 -12.66
C LEU A 229 -10.48 0.27 -12.80
N SER A 230 -10.61 -0.51 -13.89
CA SER A 230 -9.95 -1.81 -14.02
C SER A 230 -8.44 -1.80 -13.91
N PRO A 231 -7.65 -0.84 -14.44
CA PRO A 231 -6.19 -0.85 -14.27
C PRO A 231 -5.80 -0.71 -12.79
N ASN A 232 -6.51 0.13 -12.04
CA ASN A 232 -6.27 0.31 -10.61
C ASN A 232 -6.69 -0.93 -9.81
N LEU A 233 -7.87 -1.47 -10.11
CA LEU A 233 -8.38 -2.68 -9.45
C LEU A 233 -7.48 -3.90 -9.71
N LEU A 234 -7.04 -4.10 -10.94
CA LEU A 234 -6.13 -5.18 -11.30
C LEU A 234 -4.76 -4.98 -10.66
N GLY A 235 -4.23 -3.75 -10.66
CA GLY A 235 -2.99 -3.42 -9.95
C GLY A 235 -3.09 -3.74 -8.47
N PHE A 236 -4.19 -3.34 -7.81
CA PHE A 236 -4.46 -3.69 -6.42
C PHE A 236 -4.52 -5.22 -6.21
N LEU A 237 -5.23 -5.93 -7.08
CA LEU A 237 -5.39 -7.39 -6.97
C LEU A 237 -4.04 -8.12 -7.10
N PHE A 238 -3.20 -7.73 -8.06
CA PHE A 238 -1.92 -8.40 -8.30
C PHE A 238 -0.84 -8.00 -7.30
N PHE A 239 -0.71 -6.70 -7.00
CA PHE A 239 0.42 -6.20 -6.20
C PHE A 239 0.12 -6.08 -4.72
N PHE A 240 -1.15 -6.06 -4.32
CA PHE A 240 -1.55 -5.95 -2.92
C PHE A 240 -2.31 -7.18 -2.42
N ALA A 241 -3.47 -7.49 -3.00
CA ALA A 241 -4.30 -8.60 -2.54
C ALA A 241 -3.65 -9.96 -2.79
N GLY A 242 -2.96 -10.15 -3.92
CA GLY A 242 -2.28 -11.40 -4.25
C GLY A 242 -1.21 -11.78 -3.22
N PRO A 243 -0.20 -10.94 -2.94
CA PRO A 243 0.79 -11.20 -1.90
C PRO A 243 0.19 -11.36 -0.51
N LEU A 244 -0.88 -10.62 -0.18
CA LEU A 244 -1.59 -10.77 1.09
C LEU A 244 -2.21 -12.17 1.23
N LEU A 245 -2.93 -12.65 0.21
CA LEU A 245 -3.51 -14.00 0.20
C LEU A 245 -2.43 -15.09 0.18
N LEU A 246 -1.32 -14.87 -0.53
CA LEU A 246 -0.18 -15.77 -0.49
C LEU A 246 0.41 -15.83 0.93
N SER A 247 0.59 -14.70 1.60
CA SER A 247 1.06 -14.67 2.99
C SER A 247 0.10 -15.43 3.93
N LEU A 248 -1.22 -15.33 3.70
CA LEU A 248 -2.19 -16.13 4.46
C LEU A 248 -1.97 -17.62 4.25
N TYR A 249 -1.81 -18.07 3.00
CA TYR A 249 -1.50 -19.46 2.70
C TYR A 249 -0.19 -19.91 3.37
N VAL A 250 0.87 -19.11 3.24
CA VAL A 250 2.20 -19.40 3.81
C VAL A 250 2.13 -19.53 5.32
N SER A 251 1.25 -18.78 6.01
CA SER A 251 1.08 -18.86 7.47
C SER A 251 0.62 -20.23 7.99
N PHE A 252 0.03 -21.07 7.13
CA PHE A 252 -0.37 -22.44 7.44
C PHE A 252 0.68 -23.48 7.05
N THR A 253 1.87 -23.06 6.65
CA THR A 253 2.97 -23.92 6.22
C THR A 253 4.20 -23.71 7.09
N ASN A 254 5.14 -24.67 7.06
CA ASN A 254 6.48 -24.50 7.63
C ASN A 254 7.47 -23.90 6.63
N TRP A 255 7.00 -23.08 5.71
CA TRP A 255 7.81 -22.52 4.64
C TRP A 255 9.05 -21.80 5.16
N ASP A 256 10.21 -22.26 4.67
CA ASP A 256 11.51 -21.68 4.90
C ASP A 256 12.25 -21.37 3.58
N ALA A 257 13.38 -20.68 3.65
CA ALA A 257 14.20 -20.37 2.48
C ALA A 257 14.98 -21.60 1.95
N PHE A 258 15.00 -22.72 2.68
CA PHE A 258 15.75 -23.93 2.34
C PHE A 258 14.93 -24.95 1.55
N GLY A 259 13.68 -24.62 1.25
CA GLY A 259 12.82 -25.42 0.37
C GLY A 259 11.73 -26.22 1.07
N THR A 260 11.64 -26.20 2.40
CA THR A 260 10.56 -26.84 3.15
C THR A 260 9.25 -26.08 2.92
N LYS A 261 8.18 -26.76 2.56
CA LYS A 261 6.88 -26.15 2.18
C LYS A 261 5.69 -27.00 2.57
N ASP A 262 5.83 -27.77 3.67
CA ASP A 262 4.76 -28.67 4.09
C ASP A 262 3.63 -27.91 4.77
N TRP A 263 2.43 -28.41 4.59
CA TRP A 263 1.24 -27.88 5.23
C TRP A 263 1.19 -28.33 6.70
N VAL A 264 1.26 -27.38 7.64
CA VAL A 264 1.22 -27.63 9.10
C VAL A 264 -0.07 -27.16 9.74
N GLY A 265 -1.02 -26.66 8.98
CA GLY A 265 -2.29 -26.14 9.49
C GLY A 265 -2.10 -25.02 10.50
N LEU A 266 -2.71 -25.12 11.67
CA LEU A 266 -2.67 -24.09 12.72
C LEU A 266 -1.46 -24.19 13.65
N ALA A 267 -0.45 -25.03 13.38
CA ALA A 267 0.68 -25.23 14.30
C ALA A 267 1.47 -23.93 14.59
N ASN A 268 1.65 -23.07 13.58
CA ASN A 268 2.31 -21.78 13.77
C ASN A 268 1.52 -20.86 14.73
N TYR A 269 0.20 -20.86 14.62
CA TYR A 269 -0.69 -20.09 15.53
C TYR A 269 -0.72 -20.72 16.92
N GLY A 270 -0.73 -22.07 17.00
CA GLY A 270 -0.60 -22.80 18.25
C GLY A 270 0.65 -22.40 19.02
N ARG A 271 1.81 -22.34 18.36
CA ARG A 271 3.08 -21.90 18.95
C ARG A 271 3.01 -20.49 19.56
N ILE A 272 2.24 -19.56 18.92
CA ILE A 272 2.05 -18.19 19.40
C ILE A 272 1.22 -18.15 20.69
N VAL A 273 0.11 -18.91 20.75
CA VAL A 273 -0.85 -18.84 21.86
C VAL A 273 -0.60 -19.88 22.95
N ASN A 274 0.36 -20.77 22.76
CA ASN A 274 0.66 -21.83 23.72
C ASN A 274 1.34 -21.24 24.96
N ILE A 275 0.55 -21.14 26.03
CA ILE A 275 0.94 -20.58 27.33
C ILE A 275 0.66 -21.64 28.39
N ASP A 276 1.59 -21.84 29.30
CA ASP A 276 1.42 -22.63 30.50
C ASP A 276 1.39 -21.73 31.73
N VAL A 277 0.43 -21.96 32.64
CA VAL A 277 0.28 -21.18 33.86
C VAL A 277 0.28 -22.15 35.04
N ALA A 278 1.36 -22.16 35.80
CA ALA A 278 1.53 -23.02 36.95
C ALA A 278 1.55 -22.22 38.26
N ARG A 279 1.04 -22.85 39.34
CA ARG A 279 1.11 -22.30 40.67
C ARG A 279 2.47 -22.63 41.29
N LEU A 280 3.09 -21.62 41.90
CA LEU A 280 4.34 -21.75 42.64
C LEU A 280 4.04 -21.93 44.16
N ASN A 281 4.89 -22.68 44.83
CA ASN A 281 4.84 -22.73 46.30
C ASN A 281 5.43 -21.46 46.93
N THR A 282 6.50 -20.92 46.27
CA THR A 282 7.12 -19.64 46.63
C THR A 282 7.45 -18.89 45.36
N ILE A 283 7.49 -17.56 45.39
CA ILE A 283 7.80 -16.71 44.23
C ILE A 283 9.21 -16.96 43.67
N THR A 284 10.10 -17.49 44.47
CA THR A 284 11.51 -17.81 44.13
C THR A 284 11.72 -19.25 43.65
N GLN A 285 10.65 -20.07 43.61
CA GLN A 285 10.75 -21.48 43.14
C GLN A 285 11.30 -21.53 41.72
N LEU A 286 12.14 -22.56 41.42
CA LEU A 286 12.69 -22.72 40.07
C LEU A 286 11.59 -22.97 39.03
N ALA A 287 11.70 -22.36 37.87
CA ALA A 287 10.73 -22.53 36.78
C ALA A 287 10.60 -24.00 36.34
N SER A 288 11.73 -24.75 36.31
CA SER A 288 11.78 -26.16 35.95
C SER A 288 11.00 -27.10 36.86
N GLU A 289 10.65 -26.66 38.05
CA GLU A 289 9.83 -27.43 39.00
C GLU A 289 8.30 -27.19 38.80
N ALA A 290 7.93 -26.19 38.05
CA ALA A 290 6.55 -25.76 37.88
C ALA A 290 6.03 -25.85 36.46
N ILE A 291 6.88 -25.59 35.48
CA ILE A 291 6.57 -25.65 34.03
C ILE A 291 7.62 -26.49 33.30
N ASP A 292 7.25 -27.04 32.14
CA ASP A 292 8.21 -27.72 31.26
C ASP A 292 9.10 -26.72 30.53
N VAL A 293 10.30 -26.48 31.09
CA VAL A 293 11.28 -25.53 30.53
C VAL A 293 11.89 -25.98 29.19
N THR A 294 11.61 -27.23 28.74
CA THR A 294 12.02 -27.67 27.40
C THR A 294 11.11 -27.14 26.30
N VAL A 295 9.87 -26.77 26.67
CA VAL A 295 8.82 -26.26 25.76
C VAL A 295 8.53 -24.79 26.01
N TYR A 296 8.56 -24.36 27.25
CA TYR A 296 8.12 -23.02 27.69
C TYR A 296 9.28 -22.24 28.31
N ASP A 297 9.48 -21.02 27.81
CA ASP A 297 10.32 -20.01 28.45
C ASP A 297 9.48 -19.22 29.48
N GLU A 298 10.06 -18.95 30.64
CA GLU A 298 9.44 -18.11 31.65
C GLU A 298 9.16 -16.70 31.09
N LEU A 299 7.89 -16.30 31.06
CA LEU A 299 7.45 -14.99 30.61
C LEU A 299 7.36 -13.98 31.77
N THR A 300 6.67 -14.36 32.85
CA THR A 300 6.50 -13.50 34.02
C THR A 300 6.09 -14.31 35.25
N ARG A 301 6.33 -13.72 36.43
CA ARG A 301 5.80 -14.18 37.71
C ARG A 301 4.92 -13.10 38.31
N PHE A 302 3.86 -13.50 38.97
CA PHE A 302 3.01 -12.58 39.69
C PHE A 302 2.38 -13.25 40.91
N GLU A 303 1.93 -12.43 41.85
CA GLU A 303 1.25 -12.88 43.05
C GLU A 303 -0.16 -12.29 43.09
N ILE A 304 -1.16 -13.14 43.25
CA ILE A 304 -2.57 -12.76 43.37
C ILE A 304 -3.17 -13.47 44.58
N PHE A 305 -3.80 -12.72 45.49
CA PHE A 305 -4.41 -13.23 46.71
C PHE A 305 -3.50 -14.14 47.56
N GLY A 306 -2.22 -13.77 47.68
CA GLY A 306 -1.23 -14.53 48.45
C GLY A 306 -0.81 -15.86 47.80
N LYS A 307 -1.10 -16.06 46.51
CA LYS A 307 -0.67 -17.23 45.73
C LYS A 307 0.26 -16.76 44.60
N SER A 308 1.41 -17.39 44.52
CA SER A 308 2.40 -17.10 43.47
C SER A 308 2.14 -17.96 42.24
N TYR A 309 2.26 -17.35 41.07
CA TYR A 309 2.09 -18.00 39.76
C TYR A 309 3.26 -17.70 38.85
N ILE A 310 3.59 -18.65 37.97
CA ILE A 310 4.50 -18.48 36.86
C ILE A 310 3.75 -18.68 35.56
N VAL A 311 4.04 -17.84 34.57
CA VAL A 311 3.54 -17.97 33.20
C VAL A 311 4.72 -18.31 32.32
N GLY A 312 4.65 -19.45 31.65
CA GLY A 312 5.53 -19.86 30.58
C GLY A 312 4.86 -19.66 29.22
N ALA A 313 5.62 -19.29 28.22
CA ALA A 313 5.15 -19.21 26.85
C ALA A 313 6.10 -19.96 25.91
N GLN A 314 5.54 -20.69 24.94
CA GLN A 314 6.34 -21.39 23.94
C GLN A 314 7.13 -20.40 23.05
N ASP A 315 6.58 -19.22 22.78
CA ASP A 315 7.31 -18.10 22.16
C ASP A 315 7.26 -16.86 23.07
N LYS A 316 8.19 -16.81 24.03
CA LYS A 316 8.38 -15.67 24.92
C LYS A 316 8.61 -14.36 24.16
N LEU A 317 9.38 -14.39 23.07
CA LEU A 317 9.72 -13.16 22.32
C LEU A 317 8.51 -12.56 21.61
N PHE A 318 7.55 -13.37 21.17
CA PHE A 318 6.27 -12.86 20.66
C PHE A 318 5.52 -12.03 21.72
N TRP A 319 5.35 -12.57 22.92
CA TRP A 319 4.62 -11.88 23.99
C TRP A 319 5.35 -10.63 24.48
N LEU A 320 6.69 -10.68 24.54
CA LEU A 320 7.52 -9.52 24.84
C LEU A 320 7.37 -8.43 23.79
N SER A 321 7.42 -8.80 22.51
CA SER A 321 7.27 -7.86 21.40
C SER A 321 5.85 -7.27 21.35
N LEU A 322 4.83 -8.04 21.65
CA LEU A 322 3.44 -7.57 21.78
C LEU A 322 3.32 -6.54 22.92
N ARG A 323 3.88 -6.84 24.09
CA ARG A 323 3.89 -5.90 25.24
C ARG A 323 4.59 -4.60 24.87
N ASN A 324 5.77 -4.69 24.27
CA ASN A 324 6.53 -3.50 23.87
C ASN A 324 5.77 -2.67 22.81
N THR A 325 5.12 -3.32 21.84
CA THR A 325 4.30 -2.64 20.83
C THR A 325 3.10 -1.93 21.47
N LEU A 326 2.39 -2.60 22.37
CA LEU A 326 1.25 -1.99 23.08
C LEU A 326 1.70 -0.84 23.99
N THR A 327 2.84 -0.98 24.67
CA THR A 327 3.44 0.11 25.48
C THR A 327 3.81 1.29 24.59
N PHE A 328 4.43 1.01 23.45
CA PHE A 328 4.77 2.04 22.47
C PHE A 328 3.52 2.79 21.98
N VAL A 329 2.46 2.09 21.60
CA VAL A 329 1.18 2.69 21.18
C VAL A 329 0.58 3.56 22.28
N LEU A 330 0.53 3.03 23.51
CA LEU A 330 -0.04 3.74 24.66
C LEU A 330 0.68 5.05 24.96
N LEU A 331 1.99 5.10 24.75
CA LEU A 331 2.80 6.30 25.01
C LEU A 331 2.86 7.23 23.78
N SER A 332 3.11 6.71 22.57
CA SER A 332 3.35 7.53 21.39
C SER A 332 2.09 8.21 20.86
N VAL A 333 0.93 7.54 20.91
CA VAL A 333 -0.32 8.12 20.39
C VAL A 333 -0.72 9.36 21.19
N PRO A 334 -0.86 9.35 22.52
CA PRO A 334 -1.16 10.57 23.26
C PRO A 334 -0.07 11.64 23.12
N LEU A 335 1.21 11.24 23.12
CA LEU A 335 2.35 12.16 23.03
C LEU A 335 2.44 12.85 21.66
N SER A 336 1.91 12.28 20.60
CA SER A 336 1.83 12.91 19.27
C SER A 336 0.52 13.67 19.05
N VAL A 337 -0.62 13.12 19.50
CA VAL A 337 -1.95 13.65 19.19
C VAL A 337 -2.30 14.86 20.06
N ILE A 338 -2.04 14.79 21.37
CA ILE A 338 -2.39 15.90 22.29
C ILE A 338 -1.63 17.17 21.95
N PRO A 339 -0.28 17.19 21.81
CA PRO A 339 0.42 18.40 21.40
C PRO A 339 0.00 18.87 19.99
N ALA A 340 -0.28 17.96 19.06
CA ALA A 340 -0.74 18.32 17.72
C ALA A 340 -2.06 19.10 17.74
N LEU A 341 -3.00 18.70 18.60
CA LEU A 341 -4.27 19.41 18.78
C LEU A 341 -4.05 20.85 19.29
N PHE A 342 -3.20 21.02 20.32
CA PHE A 342 -2.88 22.36 20.83
C PHE A 342 -2.12 23.22 19.82
N LEU A 343 -1.14 22.63 19.12
CA LEU A 343 -0.40 23.33 18.06
C LEU A 343 -1.31 23.75 16.91
N SER A 344 -2.25 22.91 16.49
CA SER A 344 -3.20 23.24 15.43
C SER A 344 -4.08 24.43 15.82
N ASN A 345 -4.55 24.48 17.07
CA ASN A 345 -5.31 25.60 17.58
C ASN A 345 -4.49 26.91 17.59
N LEU A 346 -3.21 26.85 18.01
CA LEU A 346 -2.28 27.96 17.96
C LEU A 346 -2.03 28.41 16.51
N LEU A 347 -1.79 27.47 15.59
CA LEU A 347 -1.54 27.73 14.17
C LEU A 347 -2.80 28.16 13.39
N ASN A 348 -3.98 28.02 13.96
CA ASN A 348 -5.24 28.54 13.39
C ASN A 348 -5.44 30.03 13.69
N SER A 349 -4.67 30.60 14.63
CA SER A 349 -4.74 32.02 14.97
C SER A 349 -4.00 32.90 13.94
N LYS A 350 -4.26 34.21 13.94
CA LYS A 350 -3.64 35.18 13.03
C LYS A 350 -2.30 35.70 13.62
N ILE A 351 -1.26 34.87 13.65
CA ILE A 351 0.09 35.24 14.14
C ILE A 351 0.99 35.60 12.94
N ALA A 352 1.83 36.62 13.09
CA ALA A 352 2.82 36.95 12.07
C ALA A 352 3.82 35.80 11.89
N GLY A 353 4.19 35.51 10.64
CA GLY A 353 5.10 34.40 10.33
C GLY A 353 4.47 32.99 10.33
N MET A 354 3.14 32.87 10.39
CA MET A 354 2.41 31.60 10.46
C MET A 354 2.84 30.57 9.40
N LYS A 355 3.11 31.01 8.16
CA LYS A 355 3.57 30.11 7.07
C LYS A 355 4.91 29.48 7.39
N PHE A 356 5.81 30.22 8.03
CA PHE A 356 7.12 29.70 8.45
C PHE A 356 6.96 28.68 9.58
N PHE A 357 6.18 28.98 10.61
CA PHE A 357 5.93 28.04 11.71
C PHE A 357 5.29 26.75 11.21
N ARG A 358 4.29 26.81 10.32
CA ARG A 358 3.70 25.63 9.70
C ARG A 358 4.75 24.79 8.97
N ALA A 359 5.65 25.41 8.20
CA ALA A 359 6.72 24.70 7.51
C ALA A 359 7.67 24.00 8.50
N VAL A 360 8.08 24.68 9.58
CA VAL A 360 8.99 24.13 10.60
C VAL A 360 8.37 22.91 11.31
N TYR A 361 7.11 22.99 11.74
CA TYR A 361 6.45 21.87 12.41
C TYR A 361 6.11 20.71 11.48
N PHE A 362 5.89 20.98 10.20
CA PHE A 362 5.60 19.95 9.22
C PHE A 362 6.87 19.26 8.69
N LEU A 363 8.01 19.94 8.68
CA LEU A 363 9.27 19.44 8.14
C LEU A 363 9.65 18.03 8.64
N PRO A 364 9.55 17.70 9.96
CA PRO A 364 9.88 16.38 10.44
C PRO A 364 9.05 15.25 9.83
N SER A 365 7.79 15.51 9.52
CA SER A 365 6.89 14.49 8.96
C SER A 365 7.17 14.14 7.49
N VAL A 366 7.88 15.01 6.77
CA VAL A 366 8.27 14.82 5.36
C VAL A 366 9.71 14.35 5.22
N ALA A 367 10.53 14.56 6.26
CA ALA A 367 11.94 14.18 6.23
C ALA A 367 12.12 12.65 6.27
N ALA A 368 13.15 12.16 5.57
CA ALA A 368 13.46 10.74 5.56
C ALA A 368 13.76 10.21 6.97
N VAL A 369 13.09 9.11 7.34
CA VAL A 369 13.20 8.49 8.69
C VAL A 369 14.66 8.17 9.04
N VAL A 370 15.45 7.72 8.07
CA VAL A 370 16.88 7.42 8.26
C VAL A 370 17.64 8.67 8.74
N GLY A 371 17.46 9.80 8.07
CA GLY A 371 18.12 11.06 8.45
C GLY A 371 17.71 11.52 9.85
N ILE A 372 16.41 11.44 10.14
CA ILE A 372 15.88 11.76 11.47
C ILE A 372 16.52 10.87 12.54
N ALA A 373 16.52 9.56 12.33
CA ALA A 373 17.04 8.60 13.30
C ALA A 373 18.53 8.83 13.58
N LEU A 374 19.35 9.12 12.56
CA LEU A 374 20.77 9.43 12.72
C LEU A 374 20.99 10.71 13.55
N VAL A 375 20.22 11.77 13.30
CA VAL A 375 20.29 13.00 14.10
C VAL A 375 19.92 12.71 15.55
N TRP A 376 18.84 11.96 15.79
CA TRP A 376 18.41 11.63 17.14
C TRP A 376 19.36 10.66 17.86
N GLN A 377 20.02 9.71 17.14
CA GLN A 377 21.12 8.91 17.71
C GLN A 377 22.20 9.79 18.30
N TRP A 378 22.56 10.85 17.58
CA TRP A 378 23.57 11.80 18.01
C TRP A 378 23.10 12.61 19.22
N LEU A 379 21.85 13.08 19.21
CA LEU A 379 21.24 13.81 20.33
C LEU A 379 21.13 12.94 21.59
N PHE A 380 20.81 11.65 21.45
CA PHE A 380 20.68 10.68 22.54
C PHE A 380 22.02 10.07 22.98
N ASN A 381 23.14 10.44 22.37
CA ASN A 381 24.43 9.88 22.77
C ASN A 381 24.70 10.18 24.26
N ALA A 382 25.05 9.15 25.03
CA ALA A 382 25.20 9.28 26.48
C ALA A 382 26.32 10.24 26.90
N THR A 383 27.40 10.35 26.11
CA THR A 383 28.61 11.09 26.46
C THR A 383 28.63 12.50 25.86
N ILE A 384 28.30 12.63 24.57
CA ILE A 384 28.43 13.87 23.80
C ILE A 384 27.09 14.44 23.34
N GLY A 385 25.97 13.75 23.65
CA GLY A 385 24.63 14.13 23.19
C GLY A 385 24.10 15.39 23.88
N TYR A 386 23.48 16.25 23.07
CA TYR A 386 22.95 17.51 23.59
C TYR A 386 21.82 17.32 24.62
N ILE A 387 21.07 16.22 24.57
CA ILE A 387 19.97 15.99 25.53
C ILE A 387 20.53 15.83 26.94
N ASN A 388 21.56 15.00 27.13
CA ASN A 388 22.22 14.86 28.44
C ASN A 388 22.92 16.16 28.85
N TYR A 389 23.54 16.89 27.91
CA TYR A 389 24.13 18.21 28.20
C TYR A 389 23.08 19.17 28.76
N PHE A 390 21.89 19.28 28.17
CA PHE A 390 20.81 20.12 28.69
C PHE A 390 20.31 19.65 30.05
N ILE A 391 20.23 18.34 30.30
CA ILE A 391 19.86 17.81 31.61
C ILE A 391 20.92 18.20 32.66
N THR A 392 22.20 18.04 32.36
CA THR A 392 23.29 18.43 33.22
C THR A 392 23.25 19.94 33.55
N VAL A 393 23.05 20.78 32.53
CA VAL A 393 22.90 22.24 32.74
C VAL A 393 21.71 22.57 33.64
N MET A 394 20.57 21.91 33.44
CA MET A 394 19.37 22.10 34.26
C MET A 394 19.60 21.63 35.70
N VAL A 395 20.20 20.48 35.92
CA VAL A 395 20.55 19.96 37.25
C VAL A 395 21.51 20.90 37.96
N ASN A 396 22.55 21.36 37.28
CA ASN A 396 23.51 22.33 37.85
C ASN A 396 22.83 23.66 38.20
N PHE A 397 21.93 24.16 37.35
CA PHE A 397 21.16 25.37 37.64
C PHE A 397 20.26 25.17 38.87
N LEU A 398 19.52 24.07 38.98
CA LEU A 398 18.69 23.79 40.16
C LEU A 398 19.53 23.62 41.43
N ASN A 399 20.71 23.03 41.35
CA ASN A 399 21.62 22.89 42.45
C ASN A 399 22.22 24.26 42.89
N SER A 400 22.43 25.18 41.95
CA SER A 400 22.86 26.55 42.28
C SER A 400 21.80 27.36 43.04
N LEU A 401 20.52 26.97 42.92
CA LEU A 401 19.39 27.53 43.67
C LEU A 401 19.16 26.87 45.04
N GLY A 402 20.09 26.01 45.48
CA GLY A 402 20.02 25.30 46.77
C GLY A 402 19.45 23.90 46.72
N GLY A 403 19.24 23.34 45.54
CA GLY A 403 18.89 21.94 45.35
C GLY A 403 20.08 21.00 45.57
N SER A 404 19.79 19.70 45.70
CA SER A 404 20.81 18.64 45.77
C SER A 404 20.41 17.50 44.82
N PHE A 405 20.19 17.81 43.54
CA PHE A 405 19.78 16.86 42.52
C PHE A 405 20.99 16.14 41.94
N PHE A 406 20.84 14.83 41.72
CA PHE A 406 21.85 14.01 41.06
C PHE A 406 21.69 14.12 39.54
N ASP A 407 22.81 14.23 38.81
CA ASP A 407 22.81 14.18 37.35
C ASP A 407 22.67 12.70 36.86
N PRO A 408 21.58 12.35 36.20
CA PRO A 408 21.27 10.95 35.90
C PRO A 408 22.15 10.34 34.78
N GLN A 409 22.84 11.14 33.95
CA GLN A 409 23.68 10.68 32.83
C GLN A 409 23.02 9.54 32.04
N ILE A 410 21.82 9.80 31.50
CA ILE A 410 20.93 8.76 30.95
C ILE A 410 21.57 8.10 29.71
N ARG A 411 21.59 6.77 29.71
CA ARG A 411 22.01 5.97 28.56
C ARG A 411 20.81 5.63 27.67
N TRP A 412 20.28 6.65 26.99
CA TRP A 412 19.02 6.61 26.26
C TRP A 412 18.80 5.37 25.41
N LEU A 413 19.81 4.95 24.62
CA LEU A 413 19.69 3.84 23.66
C LEU A 413 20.27 2.51 24.15
N SER A 414 21.02 2.55 25.28
CA SER A 414 21.75 1.39 25.79
C SER A 414 21.21 0.87 27.13
N ASP A 415 20.16 1.48 27.66
CA ASP A 415 19.46 1.00 28.86
C ASP A 415 18.07 0.47 28.48
N SER A 416 17.70 -0.71 29.02
CA SER A 416 16.42 -1.35 28.75
C SER A 416 15.20 -0.54 29.19
N ASN A 417 15.35 0.36 30.17
CA ASN A 417 14.25 1.19 30.68
C ASN A 417 14.00 2.43 29.82
N THR A 418 15.02 2.91 29.11
CA THR A 418 14.95 4.18 28.37
C THR A 418 14.90 4.00 26.85
N ALA A 419 15.41 2.86 26.34
CA ALA A 419 15.51 2.64 24.89
C ALA A 419 14.15 2.74 24.17
N LEU A 420 13.10 2.11 24.69
CA LEU A 420 11.76 2.21 24.10
C LEU A 420 11.20 3.63 24.20
N LEU A 421 11.45 4.34 25.30
CA LEU A 421 11.03 5.73 25.50
C LEU A 421 11.72 6.67 24.50
N ALA A 422 13.00 6.47 24.21
CA ALA A 422 13.71 7.22 23.18
C ALA A 422 13.05 7.06 21.80
N VAL A 423 12.66 5.84 21.42
CA VAL A 423 11.91 5.60 20.18
C VAL A 423 10.55 6.29 20.20
N VAL A 424 9.82 6.23 21.33
CA VAL A 424 8.53 6.92 21.52
C VAL A 424 8.66 8.42 21.28
N ILE A 425 9.68 9.07 21.86
CA ILE A 425 9.91 10.51 21.72
C ILE A 425 10.14 10.89 20.26
N VAL A 426 11.00 10.16 19.55
CA VAL A 426 11.31 10.41 18.14
C VAL A 426 10.07 10.25 17.25
N ALA A 427 9.36 9.15 17.40
CA ALA A 427 8.18 8.84 16.60
C ALA A 427 7.04 9.85 16.88
N ALA A 428 6.77 10.15 18.14
CA ALA A 428 5.74 11.09 18.52
C ALA A 428 6.03 12.51 17.99
N TRP A 429 7.29 12.97 18.09
CA TRP A 429 7.71 14.24 17.53
C TRP A 429 7.55 14.27 15.99
N GLN A 430 7.92 13.22 15.30
CA GLN A 430 7.78 13.10 13.84
C GLN A 430 6.32 13.13 13.40
N TRP A 431 5.45 12.39 14.09
CA TRP A 431 4.02 12.29 13.72
C TRP A 431 3.21 13.51 14.13
N MET A 432 3.64 14.25 15.18
CA MET A 432 2.97 15.45 15.66
C MET A 432 2.76 16.48 14.54
N GLY A 433 3.74 16.66 13.64
CA GLY A 433 3.65 17.61 12.53
C GLY A 433 2.49 17.29 11.58
N PHE A 434 2.38 16.05 11.14
CA PHE A 434 1.29 15.58 10.26
C PHE A 434 -0.07 15.64 10.96
N ASN A 435 -0.14 15.19 12.22
CA ASN A 435 -1.37 15.25 13.01
C ASN A 435 -1.84 16.70 13.21
N THR A 436 -0.91 17.65 13.36
CA THR A 436 -1.22 19.09 13.46
C THR A 436 -1.90 19.61 12.19
N VAL A 437 -1.46 19.17 11.00
CA VAL A 437 -2.07 19.58 9.73
C VAL A 437 -3.49 19.00 9.60
N LEU A 438 -3.70 17.77 10.02
CA LEU A 438 -5.04 17.16 10.01
C LEU A 438 -6.00 17.89 10.94
N PHE A 439 -5.58 18.20 12.16
CA PHE A 439 -6.39 18.99 13.09
C PHE A 439 -6.64 20.41 12.57
N LEU A 440 -5.65 21.05 11.96
CA LEU A 440 -5.81 22.38 11.37
C LEU A 440 -6.87 22.38 10.26
N ALA A 441 -6.89 21.35 9.40
CA ALA A 441 -7.92 21.19 8.39
C ALA A 441 -9.32 21.00 9.02
N GLY A 442 -9.42 20.19 10.08
CA GLY A 442 -10.65 20.04 10.86
C GLY A 442 -11.12 21.36 11.49
N LEU A 443 -10.22 22.13 12.09
CA LEU A 443 -10.53 23.44 12.69
C LEU A 443 -11.07 24.44 11.66
N GLN A 444 -10.57 24.41 10.42
CA GLN A 444 -10.99 25.32 9.36
C GLN A 444 -12.40 25.01 8.84
N ASN A 445 -12.92 23.82 9.09
CA ASN A 445 -14.29 23.43 8.72
C ASN A 445 -15.33 23.88 9.76
N ILE A 446 -14.93 24.34 10.94
CA ILE A 446 -15.86 24.83 11.97
C ILE A 446 -16.34 26.24 11.60
N PRO A 447 -17.66 26.45 11.45
CA PRO A 447 -18.21 27.78 11.12
C PRO A 447 -17.87 28.82 12.19
N ARG A 448 -17.41 29.99 11.75
CA ARG A 448 -17.05 31.10 12.66
C ARG A 448 -18.24 31.61 13.47
N SER A 449 -19.45 31.53 12.92
CA SER A 449 -20.68 31.93 13.60
C SER A 449 -20.89 31.24 14.95
N LEU A 450 -20.40 30.01 15.13
CA LEU A 450 -20.49 29.30 16.41
C LEU A 450 -19.59 29.93 17.49
N TYR A 451 -18.41 30.43 17.10
CA TYR A 451 -17.53 31.14 18.02
C TYR A 451 -18.05 32.53 18.35
N GLU A 452 -18.66 33.20 17.37
CA GLU A 452 -19.29 34.51 17.56
C GLU A 452 -20.49 34.40 18.51
N ALA A 453 -21.36 33.41 18.32
CA ALA A 453 -22.47 33.12 19.24
C ALA A 453 -21.99 32.81 20.65
N ALA A 454 -20.97 31.94 20.81
CA ALA A 454 -20.38 31.63 22.11
C ALA A 454 -19.78 32.87 22.78
N THR A 455 -19.24 33.82 22.00
CA THR A 455 -18.69 35.09 22.53
C THR A 455 -19.83 36.00 23.04
N VAL A 456 -20.95 36.07 22.33
CA VAL A 456 -22.15 36.81 22.76
C VAL A 456 -22.72 36.21 24.03
N ASP A 457 -22.66 34.88 24.18
CA ASP A 457 -23.06 34.15 25.40
C ASP A 457 -22.05 34.31 26.58
N GLY A 458 -20.98 35.07 26.38
CA GLY A 458 -19.96 35.36 27.42
C GLY A 458 -18.92 34.26 27.63
N ALA A 459 -18.81 33.29 26.69
CA ALA A 459 -17.82 32.23 26.78
C ALA A 459 -16.39 32.75 26.53
N ASN A 460 -15.46 32.48 27.45
CA ASN A 460 -14.04 32.78 27.25
C ASN A 460 -13.39 31.75 26.30
N SER A 461 -12.16 32.01 25.82
CA SER A 461 -11.43 31.18 24.87
C SER A 461 -11.25 29.72 25.33
N TRP A 462 -11.07 29.48 26.64
CA TRP A 462 -10.96 28.15 27.22
C TRP A 462 -12.29 27.38 27.16
N GLN A 463 -13.41 28.06 27.47
CA GLN A 463 -14.75 27.50 27.36
C GLN A 463 -15.11 27.22 25.89
N GLN A 464 -14.75 28.11 24.96
CA GLN A 464 -14.94 27.87 23.53
C GLN A 464 -14.13 26.66 23.05
N PHE A 465 -12.88 26.49 23.50
CA PHE A 465 -12.08 25.33 23.17
C PHE A 465 -12.76 24.02 23.62
N TRP A 466 -13.18 23.93 24.88
CA TRP A 466 -13.74 22.68 25.42
C TRP A 466 -15.18 22.41 25.01
N LYS A 467 -16.00 23.46 24.83
CA LYS A 467 -17.45 23.30 24.57
C LYS A 467 -17.82 23.43 23.09
N VAL A 468 -17.01 24.09 22.27
CA VAL A 468 -17.26 24.29 20.84
C VAL A 468 -16.23 23.54 20.00
N THR A 469 -14.95 23.84 20.19
CA THR A 469 -13.88 23.32 19.32
C THR A 469 -13.74 21.81 19.45
N LEU A 470 -13.52 21.31 20.65
CA LEU A 470 -13.24 19.88 20.89
C LEU A 470 -14.39 18.95 20.50
N PRO A 471 -15.65 19.25 20.80
CA PRO A 471 -16.78 18.44 20.35
C PRO A 471 -16.93 18.42 18.83
N LEU A 472 -16.78 19.57 18.16
CA LEU A 472 -16.89 19.66 16.70
C LEU A 472 -15.71 19.05 15.97
N LEU A 473 -14.55 18.93 16.63
CA LEU A 473 -13.38 18.19 16.13
C LEU A 473 -13.47 16.68 16.37
N ALA A 474 -14.48 16.16 17.03
CA ALA A 474 -14.56 14.75 17.37
C ALA A 474 -14.35 13.80 16.18
N PRO A 475 -14.92 14.04 14.97
CA PRO A 475 -14.65 13.20 13.80
C PRO A 475 -13.19 13.24 13.35
N THR A 476 -12.59 14.43 13.33
CA THR A 476 -11.16 14.61 13.00
C THR A 476 -10.27 13.94 14.04
N THR A 477 -10.59 14.12 15.33
CA THR A 477 -9.86 13.50 16.44
C THR A 477 -9.90 11.98 16.35
N PHE A 478 -11.06 11.42 16.05
CA PHE A 478 -11.20 9.99 15.83
C PHE A 478 -10.30 9.51 14.67
N PHE A 479 -10.34 10.20 13.53
CA PHE A 479 -9.50 9.86 12.38
C PHE A 479 -8.01 9.91 12.72
N VAL A 480 -7.56 10.97 13.40
CA VAL A 480 -6.16 11.15 13.81
C VAL A 480 -5.74 10.06 14.80
N ILE A 481 -6.54 9.77 15.83
CA ILE A 481 -6.22 8.72 16.81
C ILE A 481 -6.15 7.35 16.11
N THR A 482 -7.13 7.04 15.26
CA THR A 482 -7.19 5.74 14.58
C THR A 482 -5.98 5.53 13.66
N THR A 483 -5.68 6.50 12.81
CA THR A 483 -4.55 6.41 11.87
C THR A 483 -3.21 6.36 12.60
N THR A 484 -3.03 7.18 13.64
CA THR A 484 -1.82 7.17 14.46
C THR A 484 -1.66 5.85 15.24
N THR A 485 -2.76 5.26 15.73
CA THR A 485 -2.75 3.95 16.39
C THR A 485 -2.31 2.85 15.43
N ILE A 486 -2.84 2.83 14.20
CA ILE A 486 -2.44 1.87 13.16
C ILE A 486 -0.95 2.01 12.85
N GLN A 487 -0.46 3.24 12.65
CA GLN A 487 0.97 3.51 12.41
C GLN A 487 1.83 3.05 13.60
N ALA A 488 1.40 3.32 14.83
CA ALA A 488 2.13 2.94 16.03
C ALA A 488 2.21 1.41 16.22
N MET A 489 1.14 0.67 15.88
CA MET A 489 1.16 -0.79 15.90
C MET A 489 2.09 -1.41 14.85
N GLN A 490 2.38 -0.68 13.78
CA GLN A 490 3.23 -1.10 12.67
C GLN A 490 4.65 -0.51 12.75
N ILE A 491 5.05 0.06 13.90
CA ILE A 491 6.36 0.70 14.06
C ILE A 491 7.50 -0.27 13.75
N PHE A 492 8.37 0.12 12.84
CA PHE A 492 9.53 -0.67 12.43
C PHE A 492 10.76 0.21 12.15
N GLU A 493 10.67 1.14 11.20
CA GLU A 493 11.81 1.88 10.68
C GLU A 493 12.55 2.67 11.77
N GLN A 494 11.82 3.39 12.63
CA GLN A 494 12.42 4.16 13.72
C GLN A 494 13.16 3.26 14.69
N VAL A 495 12.57 2.11 15.05
CA VAL A 495 13.21 1.13 15.95
C VAL A 495 14.46 0.55 15.30
N PHE A 496 14.35 0.13 14.04
CA PHE A 496 15.40 -0.55 13.32
C PHE A 496 16.65 0.32 13.12
N ILE A 497 16.45 1.63 12.88
CA ILE A 497 17.55 2.54 12.56
C ILE A 497 18.10 3.23 13.81
N LEU A 498 17.24 3.59 14.78
CA LEU A 498 17.65 4.35 15.96
C LEU A 498 18.60 3.54 16.87
N ILE A 499 18.47 2.21 16.89
CA ILE A 499 19.29 1.31 17.71
C ILE A 499 20.25 0.50 16.80
N PRO A 500 21.45 1.01 16.52
CA PRO A 500 22.26 0.52 15.41
C PRO A 500 22.85 -0.87 15.62
N THR A 501 23.25 -1.21 16.86
CA THR A 501 23.99 -2.46 17.16
C THR A 501 23.04 -3.66 17.21
N ASN A 502 21.90 -3.51 17.87
CA ASN A 502 20.86 -4.53 17.98
C ASN A 502 19.50 -3.83 18.03
N PRO A 503 18.73 -3.83 16.93
CA PRO A 503 17.43 -3.15 16.89
C PRO A 503 16.41 -3.61 17.94
N ALA A 504 16.56 -4.83 18.48
CA ALA A 504 15.75 -5.30 19.59
C ALA A 504 16.07 -4.59 20.91
N GLY A 505 17.19 -3.87 20.98
CA GLY A 505 17.64 -3.15 22.16
C GLY A 505 18.19 -4.06 23.27
N PRO A 506 18.69 -3.46 24.37
CA PRO A 506 19.15 -4.23 25.52
C PRO A 506 17.97 -5.02 26.12
N ASN A 507 18.17 -6.30 26.39
CA ASN A 507 17.15 -7.24 26.89
C ASN A 507 15.85 -7.27 26.05
N ASN A 508 15.96 -7.07 24.74
CA ASN A 508 14.82 -6.98 23.81
C ASN A 508 13.81 -5.88 24.16
N SER A 509 14.23 -4.81 24.82
CA SER A 509 13.34 -3.72 25.30
C SER A 509 12.69 -2.92 24.17
N THR A 510 13.27 -2.91 22.96
CA THR A 510 12.72 -2.27 21.77
C THR A 510 12.22 -3.26 20.72
N LEU A 511 12.17 -4.56 21.05
CA LEU A 511 11.64 -5.57 20.15
C LEU A 511 10.14 -5.37 20.00
N THR A 512 9.72 -4.81 18.86
CA THR A 512 8.30 -4.65 18.47
C THR A 512 7.83 -5.85 17.63
N LEU A 513 6.52 -6.02 17.48
CA LEU A 513 5.96 -7.15 16.70
C LEU A 513 6.45 -7.15 15.25
N VAL A 514 6.52 -5.98 14.59
CA VAL A 514 7.00 -5.92 13.20
C VAL A 514 8.50 -6.20 13.12
N LEU A 515 9.27 -5.73 14.09
CA LEU A 515 10.70 -6.08 14.16
C LEU A 515 10.91 -7.58 14.39
N TYR A 516 10.11 -8.19 15.27
CA TYR A 516 10.17 -9.62 15.53
C TYR A 516 9.78 -10.46 14.30
N LEU A 517 8.70 -10.06 13.62
CA LEU A 517 8.31 -10.64 12.33
C LEU A 517 9.44 -10.55 11.30
N TYR A 518 10.09 -9.38 11.19
CA TYR A 518 11.21 -9.18 10.28
C TYR A 518 12.40 -10.11 10.63
N GLN A 519 12.75 -10.23 11.91
CA GLN A 519 13.81 -11.15 12.34
C GLN A 519 13.48 -12.60 12.01
N LYS A 520 12.22 -13.03 12.22
CA LYS A 520 11.78 -14.38 11.90
C LYS A 520 11.78 -14.66 10.39
N GLY A 521 11.21 -13.76 9.60
CA GLY A 521 11.03 -13.96 8.16
C GLY A 521 12.30 -13.78 7.33
N PHE A 522 13.11 -12.76 7.66
CA PHE A 522 14.24 -12.36 6.81
C PHE A 522 15.62 -12.67 7.40
N GLN A 523 15.76 -12.77 8.72
CA GLN A 523 17.04 -13.12 9.34
C GLN A 523 17.15 -14.62 9.69
N ARG A 524 16.04 -15.23 10.12
CA ARG A 524 15.97 -16.65 10.46
C ARG A 524 15.32 -17.51 9.40
N PHE A 525 14.75 -16.89 8.37
CA PHE A 525 14.11 -17.54 7.23
C PHE A 525 12.91 -18.44 7.60
N GLU A 526 12.31 -18.27 8.77
CA GLU A 526 11.07 -18.94 9.21
C GLU A 526 9.85 -18.22 8.60
N GLN A 527 9.68 -18.26 7.28
CA GLN A 527 8.68 -17.45 6.55
C GLN A 527 7.24 -17.83 6.91
N GLY A 528 6.96 -19.12 7.09
CA GLY A 528 5.66 -19.60 7.53
C GLY A 528 5.24 -19.03 8.88
N TYR A 529 6.16 -19.09 9.85
CA TYR A 529 5.91 -18.55 11.19
C TYR A 529 5.83 -17.02 11.21
N ALA A 530 6.69 -16.33 10.47
CA ALA A 530 6.63 -14.87 10.33
C ALA A 530 5.30 -14.40 9.72
N SER A 531 4.79 -15.13 8.73
CA SER A 531 3.47 -14.86 8.14
C SER A 531 2.34 -15.06 9.17
N ALA A 532 2.42 -16.06 10.03
CA ALA A 532 1.44 -16.25 11.10
C ALA A 532 1.46 -15.07 12.10
N ILE A 533 2.65 -14.58 12.50
CA ILE A 533 2.79 -13.38 13.35
C ILE A 533 2.17 -12.17 12.66
N ALA A 534 2.40 -11.98 11.35
CA ALA A 534 1.81 -10.88 10.58
C ALA A 534 0.28 -10.91 10.60
N TRP A 535 -0.31 -12.10 10.44
CA TRP A 535 -1.77 -12.25 10.48
C TRP A 535 -2.35 -12.04 11.87
N VAL A 536 -1.65 -12.47 12.93
CA VAL A 536 -2.05 -12.16 14.32
C VAL A 536 -2.01 -10.64 14.54
N LEU A 537 -0.96 -9.95 14.11
CA LEU A 537 -0.87 -8.49 14.18
C LEU A 537 -2.01 -7.82 13.40
N PHE A 538 -2.31 -8.31 12.19
CA PHE A 538 -3.44 -7.82 11.39
C PHE A 538 -4.77 -7.95 12.15
N VAL A 539 -5.04 -9.09 12.77
CA VAL A 539 -6.27 -9.32 13.57
C VAL A 539 -6.32 -8.36 14.76
N ILE A 540 -5.19 -8.11 15.44
CA ILE A 540 -5.13 -7.17 16.57
C ILE A 540 -5.43 -5.73 16.10
N ILE A 541 -4.79 -5.29 15.01
CA ILE A 541 -5.03 -3.94 14.44
C ILE A 541 -6.49 -3.80 13.98
N PHE A 542 -7.01 -4.80 13.28
CA PHE A 542 -8.37 -4.81 12.78
C PHE A 542 -9.39 -4.77 13.94
N GLY A 543 -9.17 -5.59 14.97
CA GLY A 543 -9.99 -5.60 16.18
C GLY A 543 -9.99 -4.26 16.93
N ALA A 544 -8.80 -3.66 17.12
CA ALA A 544 -8.66 -2.34 17.73
C ALA A 544 -9.39 -1.25 16.91
N THR A 545 -9.24 -1.30 15.58
CA THR A 545 -9.92 -0.37 14.67
C THR A 545 -11.43 -0.52 14.72
N LEU A 546 -11.95 -1.75 14.68
CA LEU A 546 -13.40 -2.02 14.81
C LEU A 546 -13.94 -1.51 16.14
N PHE A 547 -13.22 -1.74 17.23
CA PHE A 547 -13.61 -1.24 18.55
C PHE A 547 -13.68 0.30 18.57
N GLN A 548 -12.72 0.99 17.98
CA GLN A 548 -12.73 2.44 17.86
C GLN A 548 -13.92 2.94 17.03
N PHE A 549 -14.22 2.30 15.89
CA PHE A 549 -15.38 2.63 15.04
C PHE A 549 -16.72 2.41 15.78
N GLN A 550 -16.86 1.31 16.51
CA GLN A 550 -18.07 1.05 17.29
C GLN A 550 -18.28 2.11 18.37
N ARG A 551 -17.21 2.52 19.05
CA ARG A 551 -17.27 3.61 20.05
C ARG A 551 -17.68 4.94 19.45
N GLN A 552 -17.16 5.28 18.27
CA GLN A 552 -17.54 6.52 17.59
C GLN A 552 -19.00 6.54 17.19
N ARG A 553 -19.51 5.45 16.62
CA ARG A 553 -20.93 5.34 16.28
C ARG A 553 -21.83 5.50 17.51
N ALA A 554 -21.43 4.92 18.64
CA ALA A 554 -22.19 5.04 19.89
C ALA A 554 -22.19 6.47 20.47
N SER A 555 -21.16 7.29 20.18
CA SER A 555 -21.07 8.68 20.65
C SER A 555 -21.88 9.69 19.80
N GLY A 556 -22.55 9.26 18.71
CA GLY A 556 -23.38 10.11 17.88
C GLY A 556 -22.62 11.15 17.03
N SER A 557 -21.29 11.08 16.97
CA SER A 557 -20.43 12.00 16.21
C SER A 557 -20.14 11.54 14.78
N SER A 558 -21.10 10.86 14.12
CA SER A 558 -20.95 10.51 12.71
C SER A 558 -21.36 11.67 11.81
N TYR A 559 -20.70 11.80 10.64
CA TYR A 559 -21.02 12.80 9.61
C TYR A 559 -22.44 12.64 9.00
N ASP A 560 -23.19 11.62 9.38
CA ASP A 560 -24.51 11.25 8.85
C ASP A 560 -25.68 11.68 9.75
N ALA A 561 -25.46 12.65 10.65
CA ALA A 561 -26.52 13.25 11.45
C ALA A 561 -26.95 14.63 10.92
#